data_297bec7dadf9efc603112fc3930a23b2
#
_entry.id   297bec7dadf9efc603112fc3930a23b2
#
_cell.length_a   1.000
_cell.length_b   1.000
_cell.length_c   1.000
_cell.angle_alpha   90.00
_cell.angle_beta   90.00
_cell.angle_gamma   90.00
#
_symmetry.space_group_name_H-M   'P 1'
#
loop_
_entity.id
_entity.type
_entity.pdbx_description
1 polymer ?
#
loop_
_entity_poly.entity_id
_entity_poly.type
_entity_poly.pdbx_seq_one_letter_code
_entity_poly.pdbx_strand_id
1 'polypeptide(L)'
;MKKIFILACAAVAAFSFASCQKNELQECDLVTATFTIVAPSDVAATKAVADGKNASNLVFAVFPYDLNATDNTNVAELVNLRKGDWNQNQTEVVFNDNLQATVQVSLVRGKAYQFVCWAQNKAAGCYDFSDMTAIEVDYEGAVAQDNDLRDAFYAHAVTVDSNKRPAKVTDGFSQTIVLRRPFAQINVGAADMSAASDAGLNINTIHSTMTVKGVANVLNTLDGSVSGSEDVSFSRALAVTNDTAASEYLTINAENGAYANAQYGWLAMNYVLVASAPANATHDITFSLYDGNSDADLLYTHSKTNVTLKRNFRTHLIGDVLTAVGTINVLIEEDFYDYDIVY
;
A
#
# COMPACT_ATOMS: atom_id res chain seq x y z
N MET A 1 -0.84 -24.69 -30.33
CA MET A 1 0.07 -24.14 -29.32
C MET A 1 1.31 -23.43 -29.88
N LYS A 2 1.47 -23.27 -31.20
CA LYS A 2 2.63 -22.59 -31.82
C LYS A 2 2.42 -21.12 -32.20
N LYS A 3 1.24 -20.56 -31.98
CA LYS A 3 0.87 -19.19 -32.46
C LYS A 3 1.01 -18.08 -31.41
N ILE A 4 1.21 -18.40 -30.13
CA ILE A 4 1.27 -17.40 -29.04
C ILE A 4 2.71 -16.85 -28.85
N PHE A 5 3.73 -17.62 -29.23
CA PHE A 5 5.13 -17.20 -29.11
C PHE A 5 5.58 -16.12 -30.11
N ILE A 6 4.91 -15.99 -31.25
CA ILE A 6 5.33 -15.06 -32.32
C ILE A 6 4.99 -13.61 -31.99
N LEU A 7 3.96 -13.36 -31.17
CA LEU A 7 3.54 -12.00 -30.84
C LEU A 7 4.43 -11.32 -29.77
N ALA A 8 4.98 -12.10 -28.85
CA ALA A 8 5.91 -11.57 -27.83
C ALA A 8 7.26 -11.13 -28.42
N CYS A 9 7.74 -11.83 -29.46
CA CYS A 9 9.00 -11.48 -30.12
C CYS A 9 8.91 -10.19 -30.96
N ALA A 10 7.74 -9.89 -31.54
CA ALA A 10 7.56 -8.69 -32.36
C ALA A 10 7.58 -7.40 -31.54
N ALA A 11 7.14 -7.46 -30.28
CA ALA A 11 7.04 -6.29 -29.40
C ALA A 11 8.41 -5.83 -28.86
N VAL A 12 9.33 -6.77 -28.60
CA VAL A 12 10.69 -6.45 -28.12
C VAL A 12 11.56 -5.86 -29.24
N ALA A 13 11.24 -6.17 -30.51
CA ALA A 13 11.98 -5.65 -31.66
C ALA A 13 11.78 -4.14 -31.90
N ALA A 14 10.66 -3.55 -31.44
CA ALA A 14 10.36 -2.16 -31.72
C ALA A 14 11.22 -1.12 -30.97
N PHE A 15 11.84 -1.49 -29.86
CA PHE A 15 12.60 -0.57 -29.02
C PHE A 15 14.09 -0.40 -29.35
N SER A 16 14.64 -1.22 -30.25
CA SER A 16 16.04 -1.10 -30.64
C SER A 16 16.30 -0.14 -31.82
N PHE A 17 15.29 0.58 -32.33
CA PHE A 17 15.37 1.28 -33.62
C PHE A 17 15.61 2.79 -33.59
N ALA A 18 16.02 3.38 -32.49
CA ALA A 18 16.45 4.79 -32.55
C ALA A 18 17.87 5.00 -33.14
N SER A 19 18.59 3.92 -33.54
CA SER A 19 19.91 4.05 -34.19
C SER A 19 20.26 2.80 -34.99
N CYS A 20 20.18 2.92 -36.32
CA CYS A 20 20.84 2.14 -37.35
C CYS A 20 20.76 0.61 -37.36
N GLN A 21 20.23 0.12 -38.51
CA GLN A 21 20.27 -1.23 -39.08
C GLN A 21 19.31 -2.26 -38.50
N LYS A 22 18.47 -2.79 -39.40
CA LYS A 22 17.63 -3.98 -39.25
C LYS A 22 18.47 -5.21 -38.87
N ASN A 23 18.79 -5.35 -37.58
CA ASN A 23 19.14 -6.67 -37.07
C ASN A 23 17.87 -7.20 -36.39
N GLU A 24 17.21 -8.16 -37.02
CA GLU A 24 16.18 -8.98 -36.36
C GLU A 24 16.84 -9.59 -35.12
N LEU A 25 16.28 -9.33 -33.93
CA LEU A 25 16.72 -9.99 -32.70
C LEU A 25 16.54 -11.49 -32.92
N GLN A 26 17.63 -12.25 -32.85
CA GLN A 26 17.54 -13.70 -32.91
C GLN A 26 16.96 -14.21 -31.59
N GLU A 27 16.26 -15.33 -31.63
CA GLU A 27 15.66 -15.96 -30.45
C GLU A 27 16.68 -16.26 -29.33
N CYS A 28 17.95 -16.40 -29.71
CA CYS A 28 19.09 -16.56 -28.79
C CYS A 28 19.48 -15.30 -28.00
N ASP A 29 18.94 -14.11 -28.37
CA ASP A 29 19.20 -12.86 -27.65
C ASP A 29 18.20 -12.62 -26.51
N LEU A 30 17.20 -13.47 -26.39
CA LEU A 30 16.19 -13.39 -25.33
C LEU A 30 16.50 -14.39 -24.21
N VAL A 31 16.23 -13.96 -22.99
CA VAL A 31 16.26 -14.82 -21.79
C VAL A 31 14.95 -14.70 -21.04
N THR A 32 14.54 -15.78 -20.40
CA THR A 32 13.35 -15.80 -19.57
C THR A 32 13.70 -15.44 -18.13
N ALA A 33 13.05 -14.42 -17.59
CA ALA A 33 13.06 -14.12 -16.17
C ALA A 33 11.72 -14.59 -15.54
N THR A 34 11.82 -15.29 -14.44
CA THR A 34 10.66 -15.77 -13.67
C THR A 34 10.65 -15.09 -12.30
N PHE A 35 9.57 -14.41 -11.97
CA PHE A 35 9.41 -13.73 -10.70
C PHE A 35 8.34 -14.44 -9.87
N THR A 36 8.67 -14.70 -8.60
CA THR A 36 7.68 -15.07 -7.57
C THR A 36 7.42 -13.84 -6.73
N ILE A 37 6.23 -13.27 -6.86
CA ILE A 37 5.80 -12.08 -6.12
C ILE A 37 5.06 -12.57 -4.88
N VAL A 38 5.46 -12.10 -3.71
CA VAL A 38 4.89 -12.50 -2.42
C VAL A 38 4.23 -11.29 -1.77
N ALA A 39 2.93 -11.38 -1.53
CA ALA A 39 2.23 -10.38 -0.73
C ALA A 39 2.40 -10.69 0.77
N PRO A 40 2.40 -9.67 1.64
CA PRO A 40 2.52 -9.89 3.08
C PRO A 40 1.33 -10.69 3.62
N SER A 41 1.61 -11.57 4.59
CA SER A 41 0.59 -12.33 5.31
C SER A 41 0.64 -11.93 6.78
N ASP A 42 -0.45 -11.46 7.35
CA ASP A 42 -0.55 -11.27 8.80
C ASP A 42 -0.68 -12.63 9.50
N VAL A 43 0.32 -13.01 10.28
CA VAL A 43 0.30 -14.26 11.08
C VAL A 43 -0.25 -14.02 12.49
N ALA A 44 -0.35 -12.79 12.94
CA ALA A 44 -0.89 -12.46 14.26
C ALA A 44 -2.41 -12.34 14.23
N ALA A 45 -3.06 -13.35 14.76
CA ALA A 45 -4.51 -13.50 14.82
C ALA A 45 -5.14 -12.59 15.88
N THR A 46 -5.33 -11.31 15.59
CA THR A 46 -6.40 -10.54 16.22
C THR A 46 -6.91 -9.56 15.20
N LYS A 47 -7.98 -9.94 14.53
CA LYS A 47 -8.60 -9.21 13.45
C LYS A 47 -7.59 -8.78 12.38
N ALA A 48 -7.50 -9.59 11.34
CA ALA A 48 -6.69 -9.32 10.16
C ALA A 48 -7.19 -8.04 9.48
N VAL A 49 -6.74 -6.91 9.97
CA VAL A 49 -6.87 -5.66 9.26
C VAL A 49 -5.72 -5.64 8.30
N ALA A 50 -6.05 -5.79 7.01
CA ALA A 50 -5.15 -5.59 5.89
C ALA A 50 -3.96 -6.55 5.81
N ASP A 51 -4.24 -7.81 5.58
CA ASP A 51 -3.25 -8.72 5.02
C ASP A 51 -3.31 -8.67 3.48
N GLY A 52 -2.28 -9.19 2.83
CA GLY A 52 -2.21 -9.27 1.37
C GLY A 52 -3.38 -10.01 0.71
N LYS A 53 -4.28 -10.65 1.48
CA LYS A 53 -5.51 -11.31 0.98
C LYS A 53 -6.49 -10.34 0.36
N ASN A 54 -6.46 -9.08 0.78
CA ASN A 54 -7.30 -8.05 0.19
C ASN A 54 -6.78 -7.59 -1.18
N ALA A 55 -5.52 -7.81 -1.51
CA ALA A 55 -4.99 -7.55 -2.84
C ALA A 55 -5.49 -8.61 -3.83
N SER A 56 -6.53 -8.28 -4.57
CA SER A 56 -7.14 -9.20 -5.54
C SER A 56 -6.42 -9.25 -6.88
N ASN A 57 -5.46 -8.35 -7.11
CA ASN A 57 -4.75 -8.25 -8.37
C ASN A 57 -3.37 -7.58 -8.24
N LEU A 58 -2.50 -7.94 -9.17
CA LEU A 58 -1.12 -7.49 -9.26
C LEU A 58 -0.83 -6.93 -10.64
N VAL A 59 -0.28 -5.72 -10.72
CA VAL A 59 0.34 -5.16 -11.93
C VAL A 59 1.85 -5.32 -11.82
N PHE A 60 2.46 -5.82 -12.88
CA PHE A 60 3.91 -5.96 -13.00
C PHE A 60 4.39 -5.18 -14.21
N ALA A 61 5.32 -4.25 -13.99
CA ALA A 61 5.87 -3.38 -15.02
C ALA A 61 7.39 -3.53 -15.12
N VAL A 62 7.93 -3.33 -16.32
CA VAL A 62 9.35 -3.46 -16.61
C VAL A 62 9.88 -2.15 -17.20
N PHE A 63 11.00 -1.69 -16.68
CA PHE A 63 11.67 -0.48 -17.11
C PHE A 63 13.14 -0.77 -17.49
N PRO A 64 13.73 0.01 -18.38
CA PRO A 64 15.18 -0.04 -18.59
C PRO A 64 15.90 0.46 -17.35
N TYR A 65 17.08 -0.07 -17.10
CA TYR A 65 17.99 0.40 -16.05
C TYR A 65 19.34 0.75 -16.65
N ASP A 66 19.80 2.00 -16.46
CA ASP A 66 21.12 2.42 -16.90
C ASP A 66 22.13 2.28 -15.75
N LEU A 67 23.07 1.35 -15.89
CA LEU A 67 24.12 1.10 -14.91
C LEU A 67 25.09 2.27 -14.71
N ASN A 68 25.09 3.25 -15.61
CA ASN A 68 25.97 4.42 -15.55
C ASN A 68 25.23 5.68 -15.08
N ALA A 69 23.90 5.64 -15.04
CA ALA A 69 23.13 6.76 -14.55
C ALA A 69 23.17 6.84 -13.00
N THR A 70 23.22 8.05 -12.49
CA THR A 70 23.08 8.31 -11.04
C THR A 70 21.63 8.29 -10.61
N ASP A 71 20.70 8.40 -11.55
CA ASP A 71 19.26 8.42 -11.33
C ASP A 71 18.57 7.60 -12.44
N ASN A 72 17.72 6.67 -12.02
CA ASN A 72 16.91 5.81 -12.89
C ASN A 72 15.42 5.96 -12.63
N THR A 73 15.00 7.06 -12.00
CA THR A 73 13.58 7.30 -11.61
C THR A 73 12.77 7.99 -12.71
N ASN A 74 13.42 8.54 -13.72
CA ASN A 74 12.76 9.20 -14.85
C ASN A 74 13.00 8.44 -16.16
N VAL A 75 12.40 7.27 -16.25
CA VAL A 75 12.52 6.36 -17.40
C VAL A 75 11.16 5.90 -17.88
N ALA A 76 11.02 5.72 -19.20
CA ALA A 76 9.77 5.23 -19.78
C ALA A 76 9.61 3.72 -19.56
N GLU A 77 8.39 3.33 -19.18
CA GLU A 77 8.02 1.93 -19.05
C GLU A 77 8.08 1.18 -20.39
N LEU A 78 8.51 -0.08 -20.33
CA LEU A 78 8.41 -1.02 -21.45
C LEU A 78 7.00 -1.63 -21.46
N VAL A 79 6.02 -0.83 -21.83
CA VAL A 79 4.56 -1.14 -21.73
C VAL A 79 4.15 -2.47 -22.36
N ASN A 80 4.87 -2.92 -23.40
CA ASN A 80 4.62 -4.21 -24.02
C ASN A 80 4.97 -5.41 -23.12
N LEU A 81 5.69 -5.19 -22.03
CA LEU A 81 6.06 -6.19 -21.04
C LEU A 81 5.21 -6.09 -19.75
N ARG A 82 4.33 -5.11 -19.67
CA ARG A 82 3.40 -4.99 -18.53
C ARG A 82 2.47 -6.20 -18.47
N LYS A 83 2.29 -6.70 -17.26
CA LYS A 83 1.37 -7.80 -16.95
C LYS A 83 0.37 -7.35 -15.89
N GLY A 84 -0.84 -7.89 -15.97
CA GLY A 84 -1.89 -7.60 -15.01
C GLY A 84 -2.50 -6.19 -15.13
N ASP A 85 -2.35 -5.53 -16.29
CA ASP A 85 -2.96 -4.24 -16.55
C ASP A 85 -4.49 -4.36 -16.63
N TRP A 86 -5.20 -3.64 -15.78
CA TRP A 86 -6.67 -3.65 -15.67
C TRP A 86 -7.37 -3.09 -16.89
N ASN A 87 -6.72 -2.21 -17.62
CA ASN A 87 -7.35 -1.41 -18.67
C ASN A 87 -7.20 -2.02 -20.08
N GLN A 88 -6.37 -3.06 -20.27
CA GLN A 88 -5.98 -3.51 -21.60
C GLN A 88 -6.37 -4.95 -21.97
N ASN A 89 -7.34 -5.58 -21.31
CA ASN A 89 -7.73 -6.99 -21.57
C ASN A 89 -6.58 -8.01 -21.48
N GLN A 90 -5.51 -7.71 -20.77
CA GLN A 90 -4.43 -8.65 -20.52
C GLN A 90 -4.85 -9.65 -19.44
N THR A 91 -4.24 -10.83 -19.44
CA THR A 91 -4.46 -11.81 -18.38
C THR A 91 -4.01 -11.23 -17.05
N GLU A 92 -4.95 -11.02 -16.15
CA GLU A 92 -4.69 -10.54 -14.81
C GLU A 92 -3.75 -11.51 -14.08
N VAL A 93 -2.79 -10.96 -13.32
CA VAL A 93 -1.98 -11.74 -12.39
C VAL A 93 -2.68 -11.71 -11.04
N VAL A 94 -3.05 -12.87 -10.53
CA VAL A 94 -3.73 -13.00 -9.23
C VAL A 94 -2.87 -13.79 -8.25
N PHE A 95 -3.02 -13.48 -6.97
CA PHE A 95 -2.37 -14.24 -5.91
C PHE A 95 -3.09 -15.57 -5.68
N ASN A 96 -2.32 -16.60 -5.41
CA ASN A 96 -2.84 -17.90 -4.97
C ASN A 96 -3.14 -17.89 -3.45
N ASP A 97 -3.61 -19.01 -2.92
CA ASP A 97 -3.93 -19.16 -1.49
C ASP A 97 -2.73 -18.94 -0.55
N ASN A 98 -1.51 -19.03 -1.06
CA ASN A 98 -0.28 -18.75 -0.32
C ASN A 98 0.19 -17.29 -0.49
N LEU A 99 -0.65 -16.41 -1.01
CA LEU A 99 -0.35 -15.00 -1.31
C LEU A 99 0.85 -14.84 -2.25
N GLN A 100 1.00 -15.74 -3.20
CA GLN A 100 2.06 -15.73 -4.20
C GLN A 100 1.48 -15.63 -5.61
N ALA A 101 2.16 -14.87 -6.45
CA ALA A 101 1.89 -14.78 -7.86
C ALA A 101 3.18 -15.04 -8.66
N THR A 102 3.06 -15.66 -9.84
CA THR A 102 4.20 -15.91 -10.72
C THR A 102 4.06 -15.11 -12.01
N VAL A 103 5.11 -14.37 -12.35
CA VAL A 103 5.21 -13.59 -13.58
C VAL A 103 6.44 -14.06 -14.38
N GLN A 104 6.26 -14.26 -15.67
CA GLN A 104 7.37 -14.57 -16.58
C GLN A 104 7.46 -13.50 -17.67
N VAL A 105 8.66 -13.00 -17.91
CA VAL A 105 8.95 -12.03 -18.97
C VAL A 105 10.16 -12.45 -19.76
N SER A 106 10.15 -12.12 -21.07
CA SER A 106 11.31 -12.29 -21.93
C SER A 106 12.10 -10.99 -21.98
N LEU A 107 13.37 -11.06 -21.65
CA LEU A 107 14.28 -9.90 -21.56
C LEU A 107 15.38 -10.04 -22.59
N VAL A 108 15.88 -8.91 -23.09
CA VAL A 108 17.02 -8.90 -24.03
C VAL A 108 18.31 -9.09 -23.25
N ARG A 109 19.09 -10.08 -23.64
CA ARG A 109 20.43 -10.34 -23.08
C ARG A 109 21.35 -9.12 -23.23
N GLY A 110 22.19 -8.86 -22.24
CA GLY A 110 23.14 -7.74 -22.25
C GLY A 110 22.50 -6.37 -21.87
N LYS A 111 21.24 -6.32 -21.51
CA LYS A 111 20.56 -5.13 -20.97
C LYS A 111 20.34 -5.29 -19.47
N ALA A 112 20.20 -4.18 -18.76
CA ALA A 112 19.78 -4.17 -17.38
C ALA A 112 18.36 -3.59 -17.27
N TYR A 113 17.61 -4.06 -16.28
CA TYR A 113 16.20 -3.74 -16.10
C TYR A 113 15.88 -3.47 -14.64
N GLN A 114 14.83 -2.71 -14.43
CA GLN A 114 14.15 -2.58 -13.16
C GLN A 114 12.68 -3.00 -13.31
N PHE A 115 12.14 -3.51 -12.23
CA PHE A 115 10.81 -4.11 -12.15
C PHE A 115 10.03 -3.46 -11.05
N VAL A 116 8.78 -3.15 -11.33
CA VAL A 116 7.84 -2.62 -10.37
C VAL A 116 6.66 -3.56 -10.24
N CYS A 117 6.26 -3.80 -9.00
CA CYS A 117 5.05 -4.52 -8.66
C CYS A 117 4.11 -3.57 -7.89
N TRP A 118 2.85 -3.51 -8.32
CA TRP A 118 1.78 -2.86 -7.58
C TRP A 118 0.63 -3.82 -7.38
N ALA A 119 0.22 -4.03 -6.13
CA ALA A 119 -0.88 -4.92 -5.80
C ALA A 119 -1.93 -4.18 -4.96
N GLN A 120 -3.19 -4.34 -5.31
CA GLN A 120 -4.30 -3.66 -4.67
C GLN A 120 -5.58 -4.48 -4.76
N ASN A 121 -6.60 -4.07 -4.04
CA ASN A 121 -7.95 -4.54 -4.29
C ASN A 121 -8.57 -3.77 -5.46
N LYS A 122 -9.06 -4.49 -6.46
CA LYS A 122 -9.69 -3.89 -7.65
C LYS A 122 -10.92 -3.03 -7.29
N ALA A 123 -11.62 -3.39 -6.23
CA ALA A 123 -12.80 -2.66 -5.77
C ALA A 123 -12.46 -1.38 -4.99
N ALA A 124 -11.21 -1.13 -4.66
CA ALA A 124 -10.80 0.08 -3.93
C ALA A 124 -11.15 1.35 -4.71
N GLY A 125 -10.86 1.37 -6.03
CA GLY A 125 -11.21 2.48 -6.93
C GLY A 125 -10.54 3.82 -6.60
N CYS A 126 -9.49 3.81 -5.77
CA CYS A 126 -8.84 5.03 -5.27
C CYS A 126 -7.37 5.15 -5.72
N TYR A 127 -6.94 4.35 -6.69
CA TYR A 127 -5.56 4.39 -7.21
C TYR A 127 -5.55 4.54 -8.71
N ASP A 128 -4.84 5.55 -9.21
CA ASP A 128 -4.47 5.64 -10.63
C ASP A 128 -3.04 5.14 -10.79
N PHE A 129 -2.89 4.02 -11.48
CA PHE A 129 -1.63 3.38 -11.82
C PHE A 129 -1.41 3.31 -13.34
N SER A 130 -2.06 4.20 -14.09
CA SER A 130 -1.85 4.34 -15.54
C SER A 130 -0.39 4.69 -15.86
N ASP A 131 0.23 5.49 -14.99
CA ASP A 131 1.69 5.70 -14.94
C ASP A 131 2.27 4.99 -13.70
N MET A 132 2.95 3.85 -13.95
CA MET A 132 3.57 3.08 -12.87
C MET A 132 4.75 3.80 -12.20
N THR A 133 5.26 4.91 -12.74
CA THR A 133 6.27 5.74 -12.06
C THR A 133 5.68 6.79 -11.14
N ALA A 134 4.37 7.04 -11.22
CA ALA A 134 3.67 8.06 -10.46
C ALA A 134 2.26 7.58 -10.11
N ILE A 135 2.15 6.63 -9.19
CA ILE A 135 0.84 6.13 -8.75
C ILE A 135 0.17 7.20 -7.91
N GLU A 136 -0.99 7.66 -8.36
CA GLU A 136 -1.80 8.65 -7.67
C GLU A 136 -2.81 7.99 -6.73
N VAL A 137 -3.00 8.61 -5.56
CA VAL A 137 -3.96 8.20 -4.55
C VAL A 137 -5.08 9.21 -4.49
N ASP A 138 -6.30 8.77 -4.82
CA ASP A 138 -7.52 9.55 -4.63
C ASP A 138 -8.08 9.28 -3.23
N TYR A 139 -7.96 10.28 -2.34
CA TYR A 139 -8.51 10.20 -1.00
C TYR A 139 -10.00 10.61 -0.93
N GLU A 140 -10.51 11.33 -1.92
CA GLU A 140 -11.91 11.76 -2.00
C GLU A 140 -12.81 10.70 -2.66
N GLY A 141 -12.19 9.69 -3.28
CA GLY A 141 -12.89 8.63 -4.00
C GLY A 141 -13.90 7.87 -3.14
N ALA A 142 -14.75 7.09 -3.78
CA ALA A 142 -15.97 6.45 -3.27
C ALA A 142 -15.80 5.50 -2.07
N VAL A 143 -14.62 5.44 -1.46
CA VAL A 143 -14.29 4.49 -0.39
C VAL A 143 -14.33 5.22 0.94
N ALA A 144 -15.34 4.89 1.74
CA ALA A 144 -15.50 5.40 3.10
C ALA A 144 -14.29 5.09 3.98
N GLN A 145 -14.13 5.83 5.09
CA GLN A 145 -13.31 5.47 6.24
C GLN A 145 -13.46 3.98 6.55
N ASP A 146 -12.45 3.36 7.15
CA ASP A 146 -12.52 1.99 7.63
C ASP A 146 -12.58 0.91 6.55
N ASN A 147 -11.96 1.19 5.44
CA ASN A 147 -12.02 0.27 4.33
C ASN A 147 -10.67 -0.42 4.10
N ASP A 148 -10.60 -1.68 4.48
CA ASP A 148 -9.44 -2.55 4.23
C ASP A 148 -9.12 -2.69 2.72
N LEU A 149 -10.08 -2.40 1.84
CA LEU A 149 -9.86 -2.42 0.40
C LEU A 149 -8.86 -1.34 -0.05
N ARG A 150 -8.63 -0.30 0.76
CA ARG A 150 -7.62 0.75 0.48
C ARG A 150 -6.20 0.32 0.77
N ASP A 151 -6.00 -0.85 1.34
CA ASP A 151 -4.65 -1.38 1.51
C ASP A 151 -4.06 -1.78 0.16
N ALA A 152 -2.84 -1.34 -0.09
CA ALA A 152 -2.12 -1.67 -1.31
C ALA A 152 -0.63 -1.86 -1.02
N PHE A 153 0.04 -2.53 -1.93
CA PHE A 153 1.41 -2.98 -1.74
C PHE A 153 2.23 -2.72 -3.00
N TYR A 154 3.51 -2.43 -2.83
CA TYR A 154 4.40 -2.28 -3.94
C TYR A 154 5.77 -2.90 -3.65
N ALA A 155 6.53 -3.12 -4.69
CA ALA A 155 7.95 -3.40 -4.60
C ALA A 155 8.66 -2.92 -5.87
N HIS A 156 9.92 -2.57 -5.70
CA HIS A 156 10.86 -2.29 -6.76
C HIS A 156 12.02 -3.27 -6.68
N ALA A 157 12.49 -3.75 -7.82
CA ALA A 157 13.64 -4.63 -7.93
C ALA A 157 14.45 -4.30 -9.19
N VAL A 158 15.71 -4.67 -9.20
CA VAL A 158 16.60 -4.51 -10.37
C VAL A 158 17.24 -5.83 -10.73
N THR A 159 17.70 -5.96 -11.97
CA THR A 159 18.57 -7.09 -12.36
C THR A 159 19.90 -6.99 -11.65
N VAL A 160 20.34 -8.09 -11.03
CA VAL A 160 21.56 -8.13 -10.22
C VAL A 160 22.48 -9.28 -10.64
N ASP A 161 23.77 -9.13 -10.35
CA ASP A 161 24.76 -10.20 -10.42
C ASP A 161 24.70 -11.13 -9.18
N SER A 162 25.61 -12.10 -9.13
CA SER A 162 25.73 -13.03 -7.99
C SER A 162 26.09 -12.35 -6.66
N ASN A 163 26.62 -11.12 -6.71
CA ASN A 163 26.96 -10.30 -5.55
C ASN A 163 25.85 -9.30 -5.16
N LYS A 164 24.67 -9.44 -5.73
CA LYS A 164 23.53 -8.54 -5.51
C LYS A 164 23.74 -7.10 -5.98
N ARG A 165 24.62 -6.87 -6.95
CA ARG A 165 24.86 -5.56 -7.54
C ARG A 165 24.08 -5.44 -8.84
N PRO A 166 23.55 -4.24 -9.19
CA PRO A 166 22.87 -4.01 -10.45
C PRO A 166 23.74 -4.47 -11.64
N ALA A 167 23.18 -5.28 -12.52
CA ALA A 167 23.92 -5.91 -13.61
C ALA A 167 23.05 -6.15 -14.84
N LYS A 168 23.73 -6.35 -15.98
CA LYS A 168 23.10 -6.79 -17.23
C LYS A 168 22.68 -8.25 -17.12
N VAL A 169 21.53 -8.57 -17.71
CA VAL A 169 21.06 -9.93 -17.83
C VAL A 169 21.94 -10.73 -18.79
N THR A 170 22.47 -11.84 -18.34
CA THR A 170 23.31 -12.76 -19.16
C THR A 170 22.59 -14.08 -19.47
N ASP A 171 21.79 -14.57 -18.55
CA ASP A 171 21.09 -15.84 -18.63
C ASP A 171 19.69 -15.73 -18.03
N GLY A 172 18.85 -16.74 -18.25
CA GLY A 172 17.56 -16.85 -17.59
C GLY A 172 17.74 -16.96 -16.06
N PHE A 173 16.84 -16.34 -15.31
CA PHE A 173 16.94 -16.32 -13.85
C PHE A 173 15.55 -16.38 -13.20
N SER A 174 15.56 -16.69 -11.90
CA SER A 174 14.39 -16.59 -11.05
C SER A 174 14.69 -15.66 -9.88
N GLN A 175 13.71 -14.81 -9.52
CA GLN A 175 13.82 -13.86 -8.41
C GLN A 175 12.52 -13.83 -7.61
N THR A 176 12.64 -13.80 -6.28
CA THR A 176 11.51 -13.53 -5.40
C THR A 176 11.46 -12.03 -5.09
N ILE A 177 10.26 -11.44 -5.21
CA ILE A 177 9.99 -10.05 -4.88
C ILE A 177 8.94 -10.04 -3.78
N VAL A 178 9.26 -9.42 -2.64
CA VAL A 178 8.34 -9.28 -1.51
C VAL A 178 7.73 -7.89 -1.54
N LEU A 179 6.41 -7.85 -1.60
CA LEU A 179 5.64 -6.61 -1.58
C LEU A 179 5.61 -6.01 -0.17
N ARG A 180 5.56 -4.68 -0.11
CA ARG A 180 5.48 -3.91 1.13
C ARG A 180 4.43 -2.82 1.01
N ARG A 181 3.83 -2.47 2.11
CA ARG A 181 2.83 -1.41 2.19
C ARG A 181 3.51 -0.03 2.16
N PRO A 182 3.17 0.87 1.21
CA PRO A 182 3.70 2.24 1.18
C PRO A 182 2.97 3.18 2.14
N PHE A 183 1.90 2.72 2.77
CA PHE A 183 1.02 3.49 3.65
C PHE A 183 1.38 3.30 5.12
N ALA A 184 1.04 4.31 5.93
CA ALA A 184 0.81 4.15 7.36
C ALA A 184 -0.67 3.87 7.59
N GLN A 185 -1.00 3.06 8.60
CA GLN A 185 -2.37 2.93 9.09
C GLN A 185 -2.55 3.80 10.33
N ILE A 186 -3.66 4.55 10.38
CA ILE A 186 -4.03 5.38 11.51
C ILE A 186 -5.32 4.82 12.10
N ASN A 187 -5.33 4.58 13.41
CA ASN A 187 -6.50 4.11 14.14
C ASN A 187 -6.84 5.07 15.27
N VAL A 188 -8.14 5.19 15.58
CA VAL A 188 -8.61 5.87 16.79
C VAL A 188 -9.34 4.86 17.66
N GLY A 189 -8.91 4.77 18.92
CA GLY A 189 -9.47 3.86 19.93
C GLY A 189 -10.01 4.58 21.14
N ALA A 190 -11.28 4.34 21.51
CA ALA A 190 -11.91 4.88 22.71
C ALA A 190 -11.66 3.96 23.91
N ALA A 191 -11.13 4.52 24.99
CA ALA A 191 -10.98 3.83 26.27
C ALA A 191 -12.24 3.95 27.15
N ASP A 192 -13.12 4.87 26.83
CA ASP A 192 -14.25 5.30 27.66
C ASP A 192 -15.63 4.84 27.13
N MET A 193 -15.69 3.74 26.36
CA MET A 193 -16.94 3.19 25.81
C MET A 193 -18.03 2.96 26.86
N SER A 194 -17.66 2.35 28.01
CA SER A 194 -18.60 2.10 29.11
C SER A 194 -19.11 3.39 29.72
N ALA A 195 -18.19 4.32 30.02
CA ALA A 195 -18.55 5.61 30.60
C ALA A 195 -19.46 6.44 29.66
N ALA A 196 -19.23 6.36 28.36
CA ALA A 196 -20.07 7.00 27.35
C ALA A 196 -21.50 6.43 27.35
N SER A 197 -21.61 5.10 27.39
CA SER A 197 -22.91 4.41 27.51
C SER A 197 -23.65 4.78 28.81
N ASP A 198 -22.94 4.78 29.92
CA ASP A 198 -23.53 5.15 31.25
C ASP A 198 -23.96 6.62 31.28
N ALA A 199 -23.28 7.49 30.53
CA ALA A 199 -23.66 8.89 30.35
C ALA A 199 -24.83 9.08 29.37
N GLY A 200 -25.34 8.01 28.75
CA GLY A 200 -26.45 8.03 27.83
C GLY A 200 -26.11 8.36 26.38
N LEU A 201 -24.85 8.36 26.02
CA LEU A 201 -24.44 8.50 24.61
C LEU A 201 -24.86 7.26 23.81
N ASN A 202 -25.66 7.46 22.78
CA ASN A 202 -26.04 6.37 21.89
C ASN A 202 -24.99 6.18 20.81
N ILE A 203 -24.04 5.28 21.07
CA ILE A 203 -22.90 5.02 20.17
C ILE A 203 -23.35 4.56 18.76
N ASN A 204 -24.55 4.01 18.64
CA ASN A 204 -25.08 3.54 17.35
C ASN A 204 -25.58 4.68 16.44
N THR A 205 -25.72 5.87 16.96
CA THR A 205 -26.20 7.04 16.20
C THR A 205 -25.12 8.08 15.93
N ILE A 206 -23.93 7.90 16.47
CA ILE A 206 -22.83 8.84 16.27
C ILE A 206 -22.08 8.53 14.97
N HIS A 207 -21.46 9.56 14.40
CA HIS A 207 -20.46 9.39 13.37
C HIS A 207 -19.18 10.17 13.70
N SER A 208 -18.11 9.87 13.02
CA SER A 208 -16.83 10.54 13.23
C SER A 208 -16.24 11.04 11.92
N THR A 209 -15.45 12.11 12.03
CA THR A 209 -14.54 12.53 10.96
C THR A 209 -13.12 12.54 11.49
N MET A 210 -12.18 12.11 10.66
CA MET A 210 -10.76 12.23 10.94
C MET A 210 -10.09 13.01 9.81
N THR A 211 -9.46 14.13 10.15
CA THR A 211 -8.68 14.94 9.21
C THR A 211 -7.20 14.75 9.50
N VAL A 212 -6.43 14.42 8.47
CA VAL A 212 -4.96 14.30 8.51
C VAL A 212 -4.39 15.36 7.57
N LYS A 213 -3.53 16.25 8.08
CA LYS A 213 -2.99 17.35 7.30
C LYS A 213 -1.70 16.98 6.59
N GLY A 214 -1.56 17.51 5.37
CA GLY A 214 -0.31 17.44 4.61
C GLY A 214 0.06 16.04 4.14
N VAL A 215 -0.93 15.22 3.77
CA VAL A 215 -0.72 13.84 3.31
C VAL A 215 -0.23 13.84 1.86
N ALA A 216 0.79 13.04 1.57
CA ALA A 216 1.24 12.81 0.20
C ALA A 216 0.20 12.01 -0.59
N ASN A 217 0.07 12.28 -1.89
CA ASN A 217 -0.89 11.61 -2.76
C ASN A 217 -0.27 11.00 -4.04
N VAL A 218 1.05 11.09 -4.22
CA VAL A 218 1.74 10.46 -5.35
C VAL A 218 2.92 9.63 -4.85
N LEU A 219 3.01 8.38 -5.30
CA LEU A 219 4.11 7.46 -5.04
C LEU A 219 4.93 7.27 -6.33
N ASN A 220 6.21 7.60 -6.29
CA ASN A 220 7.16 7.12 -7.31
C ASN A 220 7.58 5.69 -6.95
N THR A 221 7.22 4.73 -7.78
CA THR A 221 7.49 3.31 -7.50
C THR A 221 8.93 2.90 -7.81
N LEU A 222 9.68 3.70 -8.55
CA LEU A 222 11.07 3.36 -8.92
C LEU A 222 12.07 3.63 -7.79
N ASP A 223 11.75 4.53 -6.86
CA ASP A 223 12.59 4.83 -5.70
C ASP A 223 11.81 4.84 -4.37
N GLY A 224 10.49 4.73 -4.42
CA GLY A 224 9.62 4.79 -3.27
C GLY A 224 9.45 6.19 -2.67
N SER A 225 9.91 7.24 -3.35
CA SER A 225 9.66 8.62 -2.91
C SER A 225 8.18 8.97 -3.04
N VAL A 226 7.74 9.95 -2.26
CA VAL A 226 6.37 10.45 -2.32
C VAL A 226 6.36 11.95 -2.57
N SER A 227 5.31 12.43 -3.20
CA SER A 227 5.10 13.85 -3.50
C SER A 227 3.63 14.22 -3.38
N GLY A 228 3.33 15.50 -3.63
CA GLY A 228 2.02 16.05 -3.35
C GLY A 228 1.85 16.33 -1.84
N SER A 229 0.82 17.09 -1.52
CA SER A 229 0.44 17.37 -0.13
C SER A 229 -1.00 17.88 -0.12
N GLU A 230 -1.87 17.18 0.56
CA GLU A 230 -3.26 17.60 0.73
C GLU A 230 -3.76 17.32 2.15
N ASP A 231 -4.76 18.07 2.59
CA ASP A 231 -5.47 17.79 3.83
C ASP A 231 -6.60 16.81 3.51
N VAL A 232 -6.58 15.65 4.15
CA VAL A 232 -7.49 14.55 3.87
C VAL A 232 -8.47 14.39 5.01
N SER A 233 -9.76 14.34 4.70
CA SER A 233 -10.81 14.08 5.68
C SER A 233 -11.56 12.80 5.36
N PHE A 234 -11.68 11.95 6.35
CA PHE A 234 -12.38 10.68 6.28
C PHE A 234 -13.61 10.74 7.20
N SER A 235 -14.73 10.19 6.78
CA SER A 235 -15.96 10.15 7.56
C SER A 235 -16.46 8.73 7.74
N ARG A 236 -16.95 8.41 8.93
CA ARG A 236 -17.52 7.11 9.27
C ARG A 236 -18.80 7.28 10.10
N ALA A 237 -19.85 6.57 9.70
CA ALA A 237 -20.96 6.28 10.59
C ALA A 237 -20.55 5.16 11.55
N LEU A 238 -20.57 5.42 12.85
CA LEU A 238 -20.27 4.42 13.86
C LEU A 238 -21.57 3.64 14.16
N ALA A 239 -21.76 2.54 13.43
CA ALA A 239 -22.76 1.56 13.82
C ALA A 239 -22.08 0.52 14.73
N VAL A 240 -21.90 0.86 15.99
CA VAL A 240 -21.50 -0.12 17.01
C VAL A 240 -22.76 -0.93 17.35
N THR A 241 -23.01 -2.01 16.63
CA THR A 241 -24.05 -2.95 17.01
C THR A 241 -23.56 -3.77 18.20
N ASN A 242 -24.31 -3.75 19.29
CA ASN A 242 -24.01 -4.47 20.54
C ASN A 242 -23.86 -5.99 20.38
N ASP A 243 -24.00 -6.55 19.18
CA ASP A 243 -24.13 -7.99 18.95
C ASP A 243 -22.94 -8.63 18.21
N THR A 244 -21.94 -7.86 17.78
CA THR A 244 -20.78 -8.40 17.05
C THR A 244 -19.47 -8.04 17.73
N ALA A 245 -19.34 -8.43 18.96
CA ALA A 245 -18.29 -8.04 19.90
C ALA A 245 -16.83 -8.16 19.41
N ALA A 246 -16.53 -9.00 18.45
CA ALA A 246 -15.16 -9.24 18.02
C ALA A 246 -14.70 -8.32 16.89
N SER A 247 -15.62 -7.66 16.17
CA SER A 247 -15.25 -6.87 14.97
C SER A 247 -15.04 -5.36 15.23
N GLU A 248 -15.34 -4.89 16.44
CA GLU A 248 -15.44 -3.47 16.75
C GLU A 248 -14.43 -2.99 17.80
N TYR A 249 -13.52 -3.87 18.21
CA TYR A 249 -12.48 -3.52 19.16
C TYR A 249 -11.10 -3.47 18.48
N LEU A 250 -10.42 -2.35 18.68
CA LEU A 250 -9.00 -2.24 18.39
C LEU A 250 -8.23 -2.97 19.50
N THR A 251 -7.48 -4.00 19.14
CA THR A 251 -6.61 -4.72 20.07
C THR A 251 -5.17 -4.33 19.82
N ILE A 252 -4.45 -4.00 20.88
CA ILE A 252 -3.04 -3.63 20.85
C ILE A 252 -2.19 -4.85 21.17
N ASN A 253 -1.09 -5.03 20.46
CA ASN A 253 -0.18 -6.17 20.65
C ASN A 253 0.45 -6.22 22.06
N ALA A 254 0.75 -7.44 22.52
CA ALA A 254 1.21 -7.73 23.86
C ALA A 254 2.54 -7.04 24.26
N GLU A 255 3.32 -6.59 23.29
CA GLU A 255 4.63 -5.98 23.52
C GLU A 255 4.56 -4.50 23.92
N ASN A 256 3.40 -3.87 23.85
CA ASN A 256 3.22 -2.44 24.04
C ASN A 256 2.90 -2.01 25.49
N GLY A 257 3.43 -2.72 26.49
CA GLY A 257 3.43 -2.30 27.88
C GLY A 257 2.02 -2.09 28.46
N ALA A 258 1.69 -0.88 28.92
CA ALA A 258 0.43 -0.56 29.60
C ALA A 258 -0.81 -0.69 28.69
N TYR A 259 -0.64 -0.70 27.38
CA TYR A 259 -1.70 -0.85 26.40
C TYR A 259 -1.87 -2.29 25.91
N ALA A 260 -0.96 -3.17 26.31
CA ALA A 260 -0.91 -4.57 25.88
C ALA A 260 -2.21 -5.31 26.20
N ASN A 261 -2.74 -6.04 25.21
CA ASN A 261 -3.95 -6.84 25.30
C ASN A 261 -5.22 -6.09 25.73
N ALA A 262 -5.17 -4.75 25.75
CA ALA A 262 -6.35 -3.94 26.01
C ALA A 262 -7.21 -3.85 24.74
N GLN A 263 -8.50 -3.81 24.94
CA GLN A 263 -9.50 -3.61 23.89
C GLN A 263 -10.05 -2.20 23.98
N TYR A 264 -10.05 -1.49 22.87
CA TYR A 264 -10.56 -0.13 22.73
C TYR A 264 -11.71 -0.11 21.74
N GLY A 265 -12.72 0.69 21.96
CA GLY A 265 -13.74 0.92 20.94
C GLY A 265 -13.10 1.48 19.68
N TRP A 266 -13.26 0.79 18.55
CA TRP A 266 -12.59 1.17 17.30
C TRP A 266 -13.43 2.20 16.54
N LEU A 267 -12.99 3.46 16.56
CA LEU A 267 -13.74 4.59 16.04
C LEU A 267 -13.34 5.00 14.62
N ALA A 268 -12.11 4.78 14.23
CA ALA A 268 -11.62 5.13 12.89
C ALA A 268 -10.41 4.29 12.50
N MET A 269 -10.28 3.99 11.21
CA MET A 269 -9.10 3.38 10.60
C MET A 269 -8.92 3.93 9.19
N ASN A 270 -7.70 4.39 8.85
CA ASN A 270 -7.41 4.91 7.53
C ASN A 270 -5.97 4.61 7.13
N TYR A 271 -5.76 4.54 5.81
CA TYR A 271 -4.45 4.42 5.19
C TYR A 271 -4.05 5.74 4.56
N VAL A 272 -2.83 6.21 4.86
CA VAL A 272 -2.25 7.41 4.27
C VAL A 272 -0.86 7.12 3.72
N LEU A 273 -0.59 7.64 2.53
CA LEU A 273 0.70 7.50 1.88
C LEU A 273 1.74 8.33 2.63
N VAL A 274 2.85 7.72 2.99
CA VAL A 274 3.92 8.38 3.75
C VAL A 274 5.30 8.12 3.15
N ALA A 275 6.22 9.06 3.37
CA ALA A 275 7.61 8.90 2.95
C ALA A 275 8.26 7.68 3.62
N SER A 276 9.23 7.07 2.94
CA SER A 276 10.09 6.05 3.55
C SER A 276 11.08 6.70 4.54
N ALA A 277 11.52 5.91 5.55
CA ALA A 277 12.60 6.36 6.42
C ALA A 277 13.86 6.77 5.61
N PRO A 278 14.69 7.74 6.07
CA PRO A 278 14.67 8.34 7.41
C PRO A 278 13.70 9.52 7.57
N ALA A 279 13.05 9.98 6.52
CA ALA A 279 12.12 11.11 6.56
C ALA A 279 10.76 10.66 7.08
N ASN A 280 10.65 10.39 8.39
CA ASN A 280 9.36 10.23 9.01
C ASN A 280 8.58 11.54 8.89
N ALA A 281 7.45 11.51 8.19
CA ALA A 281 6.56 12.65 8.14
C ALA A 281 5.83 12.79 9.48
N THR A 282 5.68 14.02 9.96
CA THR A 282 4.79 14.32 11.07
C THR A 282 3.56 15.03 10.54
N HIS A 283 2.41 14.66 11.07
CA HIS A 283 1.12 15.16 10.64
C HIS A 283 0.32 15.67 11.82
N ASP A 284 -0.49 16.70 11.59
CA ASP A 284 -1.50 17.12 12.53
C ASP A 284 -2.78 16.33 12.23
N ILE A 285 -3.34 15.70 13.26
CA ILE A 285 -4.53 14.87 13.15
C ILE A 285 -5.62 15.47 14.03
N THR A 286 -6.80 15.67 13.43
CA THR A 286 -8.02 16.08 14.15
C THR A 286 -9.07 15.00 14.00
N PHE A 287 -9.61 14.56 15.13
CA PHE A 287 -10.72 13.63 15.19
C PHE A 287 -11.93 14.34 15.80
N SER A 288 -13.05 14.34 15.11
CA SER A 288 -14.31 14.95 15.55
C SER A 288 -15.41 13.90 15.61
N LEU A 289 -16.23 14.01 16.63
CA LEU A 289 -17.37 13.14 16.91
C LEU A 289 -18.65 13.95 16.88
N TYR A 290 -19.68 13.41 16.24
CA TYR A 290 -20.96 14.08 16.04
C TYR A 290 -22.11 13.17 16.47
N ASP A 291 -23.20 13.77 16.96
CA ASP A 291 -24.46 13.05 17.18
C ASP A 291 -25.23 12.92 15.87
N GLY A 292 -25.81 11.74 15.63
CA GLY A 292 -26.52 11.46 14.38
C GLY A 292 -25.60 11.31 13.16
N ASN A 293 -26.18 11.43 11.96
CA ASN A 293 -25.51 11.18 10.68
C ASN A 293 -25.13 12.47 9.93
N SER A 294 -24.99 13.59 10.62
CA SER A 294 -24.60 14.86 10.00
C SER A 294 -23.58 15.60 10.85
N ASP A 295 -22.74 16.40 10.20
CA ASP A 295 -21.73 17.23 10.87
C ASP A 295 -22.35 18.46 11.63
N ALA A 296 -23.67 18.49 11.81
CA ALA A 296 -24.36 19.62 12.43
C ALA A 296 -24.23 19.62 13.95
N ASP A 297 -24.20 18.46 14.56
CA ASP A 297 -24.26 18.30 16.01
C ASP A 297 -22.95 17.78 16.57
N LEU A 298 -21.92 18.63 16.55
CA LEU A 298 -20.59 18.33 17.06
C LEU A 298 -20.63 18.07 18.56
N LEU A 299 -20.20 16.87 18.97
CA LEU A 299 -20.04 16.49 20.38
C LEU A 299 -18.66 16.88 20.90
N TYR A 300 -17.62 16.35 20.28
CA TYR A 300 -16.24 16.54 20.71
C TYR A 300 -15.28 16.67 19.52
N THR A 301 -14.21 17.43 19.73
CA THR A 301 -13.07 17.48 18.81
C THR A 301 -11.78 17.28 19.57
N HIS A 302 -10.97 16.37 19.10
CA HIS A 302 -9.64 16.06 19.63
C HIS A 302 -8.61 16.35 18.55
N SER A 303 -7.54 17.05 18.91
CA SER A 303 -6.44 17.36 18.00
C SER A 303 -5.11 16.89 18.58
N LYS A 304 -4.29 16.30 17.74
CA LYS A 304 -2.92 15.92 18.06
C LYS A 304 -1.99 16.43 16.98
N THR A 305 -1.00 17.22 17.38
CA THR A 305 0.01 17.76 16.47
C THR A 305 1.26 16.91 16.45
N ASN A 306 2.00 16.99 15.34
CA ASN A 306 3.27 16.31 15.17
C ASN A 306 3.20 14.78 15.39
N VAL A 307 2.13 14.14 14.97
CA VAL A 307 2.01 12.68 15.02
C VAL A 307 2.92 12.08 13.97
N THR A 308 3.87 11.27 14.39
CA THR A 308 4.76 10.56 13.47
C THR A 308 4.02 9.40 12.82
N LEU A 309 3.95 9.41 11.51
CA LEU A 309 3.44 8.30 10.70
C LEU A 309 4.61 7.63 9.98
N LYS A 310 4.65 6.31 10.06
CA LYS A 310 5.70 5.51 9.43
C LYS A 310 5.11 4.54 8.42
N ARG A 311 5.78 4.40 7.29
CA ARG A 311 5.41 3.41 6.27
C ARG A 311 5.42 2.00 6.84
N ASN A 312 4.36 1.24 6.56
CA ASN A 312 4.17 -0.13 7.04
C ASN A 312 4.01 -0.26 8.57
N PHE A 313 3.59 0.81 9.26
CA PHE A 313 3.33 0.81 10.69
C PHE A 313 1.88 1.22 10.99
N ARG A 314 1.38 0.76 12.14
CA ARG A 314 0.12 1.21 12.72
C ARG A 314 0.39 2.33 13.72
N THR A 315 -0.37 3.40 13.62
CA THR A 315 -0.37 4.49 14.61
C THR A 315 -1.73 4.53 15.26
N HIS A 316 -1.77 4.34 16.57
CA HIS A 316 -3.01 4.34 17.36
C HIS A 316 -3.11 5.63 18.18
N LEU A 317 -4.23 6.32 18.04
CA LEU A 317 -4.64 7.45 18.85
C LEU A 317 -5.65 6.92 19.89
N ILE A 318 -5.25 6.80 21.16
CA ILE A 318 -6.03 6.13 22.19
C ILE A 318 -6.30 7.10 23.33
N GLY A 319 -7.56 7.15 23.79
CA GLY A 319 -7.94 7.98 24.94
C GLY A 319 -9.42 7.94 25.26
N ASP A 320 -9.78 8.78 26.22
CA ASP A 320 -11.18 9.06 26.55
C ASP A 320 -11.71 10.09 25.56
N VAL A 321 -12.26 9.61 24.44
CA VAL A 321 -12.63 10.44 23.30
C VAL A 321 -14.14 10.59 23.13
N LEU A 322 -14.94 9.86 23.91
CA LEU A 322 -16.39 9.84 23.83
C LEU A 322 -17.08 10.67 24.92
N THR A 323 -16.44 10.88 26.08
CA THR A 323 -17.09 11.53 27.24
C THR A 323 -16.53 12.89 27.59
N ALA A 324 -15.33 13.22 27.14
CA ALA A 324 -14.69 14.49 27.47
C ALA A 324 -13.61 14.85 26.45
N VAL A 325 -13.16 16.10 26.47
CA VAL A 325 -11.93 16.52 25.80
C VAL A 325 -10.76 16.00 26.64
N GLY A 326 -10.45 14.73 26.46
CA GLY A 326 -9.38 14.03 27.19
C GLY A 326 -8.03 14.11 26.48
N THR A 327 -7.00 13.55 27.12
CA THR A 327 -5.67 13.44 26.53
C THR A 327 -5.65 12.22 25.58
N ILE A 328 -5.35 12.46 24.31
CA ILE A 328 -5.06 11.38 23.37
C ILE A 328 -3.60 10.96 23.48
N ASN A 329 -3.36 9.68 23.69
CA ASN A 329 -2.06 9.05 23.64
C ASN A 329 -1.78 8.54 22.24
N VAL A 330 -0.54 8.69 21.78
CA VAL A 330 -0.09 8.19 20.49
C VAL A 330 0.78 6.97 20.72
N LEU A 331 0.38 5.85 20.14
CA LEU A 331 1.12 4.60 20.16
C LEU A 331 1.45 4.18 18.73
N ILE A 332 2.72 3.86 18.48
CA ILE A 332 3.16 3.35 17.19
C ILE A 332 3.47 1.87 17.35
N GLU A 333 2.77 1.04 16.63
CA GLU A 333 3.03 -0.40 16.57
C GLU A 333 3.82 -0.77 15.33
N GLU A 334 4.91 -1.49 15.53
CA GLU A 334 5.78 -2.01 14.47
C GLU A 334 5.21 -3.26 13.82
N ASP A 335 3.95 -3.43 13.57
CA ASP A 335 3.50 -4.72 13.11
C ASP A 335 2.64 -4.74 11.84
N PHE A 336 3.33 -4.50 10.75
CA PHE A 336 3.07 -5.19 9.51
C PHE A 336 4.33 -5.95 9.07
N TYR A 337 4.76 -6.98 9.80
CA TYR A 337 5.91 -7.84 9.50
C TYR A 337 7.27 -7.20 9.28
N ASP A 338 8.14 -7.60 10.16
CA ASP A 338 9.59 -7.49 10.09
C ASP A 338 10.12 -8.45 8.99
N TYR A 339 10.38 -7.91 7.80
CA TYR A 339 11.37 -8.48 6.91
C TYR A 339 12.48 -7.44 6.77
N ASP A 340 13.42 -7.48 7.68
CA ASP A 340 14.75 -6.92 7.47
C ASP A 340 15.40 -7.62 6.29
N ILE A 341 15.07 -7.20 5.08
CA ILE A 341 15.92 -7.44 3.93
C ILE A 341 16.75 -6.18 3.79
N VAL A 342 17.91 -6.25 4.38
CA VAL A 342 19.03 -5.35 4.10
C VAL A 342 19.36 -5.52 2.61
N TYR A 343 19.25 -4.45 1.81
CA TYR A 343 19.76 -4.37 0.47
C TYR A 343 21.25 -4.06 0.48
#